data_801d26b0e53c2f36cbe0627766a22025
#
_entry.id   801d26b0e53c2f36cbe0627766a22025
#
_cell.length_a   1.000
_cell.length_b   1.000
_cell.length_c   1.000
_cell.angle_alpha   90.00
_cell.angle_beta   90.00
_cell.angle_gamma   90.00
#
_symmetry.space_group_name_H-M   'P 1'
#
loop_
_entity.id
_entity.type
_entity.pdbx_description
1 polymer ?
#
loop_
_entity_poly.entity_id
_entity_poly.type
_entity_poly.pdbx_seq_one_letter_code
_entity_poly.pdbx_strand_id
1 'polypeptide(L)'
;MKAGILKDIKIGENRVIATPVEVASLIADGHEVLVQKGAGVKAGFADEKYAEAGAVMVDTAEEIYGTCDFVAKVKEFEPSEYGLLREGQIVFTCIHPAAHPEEVQALLDQKVIAFTAEDSHRYGSPNCEAAGKQGALMGLDSMLTIHGGKGKFVSGLGAAPGMKVLILGGGVVGQAALAVLHALGAWVTVADINIGTLRSLQNQYRQNINTMIPTGRISARSCRRPIWCSTA
;
A
#
# COMPACT_ATOMS: atom_id res chain seq x y z
N MET A 1 -3.20 20.85 -18.66
CA MET A 1 -2.16 19.87 -19.07
C MET A 1 -2.82 18.61 -19.56
N LYS A 2 -2.09 17.77 -20.27
CA LYS A 2 -2.56 16.46 -20.70
C LYS A 2 -2.08 15.40 -19.69
N ALA A 3 -3.03 14.70 -19.04
CA ALA A 3 -2.76 13.69 -18.02
C ALA A 3 -3.06 12.29 -18.57
N GLY A 4 -2.19 11.32 -18.27
CA GLY A 4 -2.32 9.95 -18.70
C GLY A 4 -2.44 8.98 -17.53
N ILE A 5 -3.46 8.13 -17.56
CA ILE A 5 -3.67 7.06 -16.59
C ILE A 5 -3.31 5.74 -17.24
N LEU A 6 -2.23 5.14 -16.77
CA LEU A 6 -1.72 3.88 -17.28
C LEU A 6 -2.42 2.67 -16.65
N LYS A 7 -2.52 1.62 -17.41
CA LYS A 7 -2.77 0.29 -16.90
C LYS A 7 -1.49 -0.24 -16.26
N ASP A 8 -1.59 -0.69 -15.01
CA ASP A 8 -0.45 -1.30 -14.35
C ASP A 8 -0.11 -2.66 -14.98
N ILE A 9 1.20 -2.87 -15.23
CA ILE A 9 1.70 -4.11 -15.85
C ILE A 9 2.34 -5.05 -14.84
N LYS A 10 2.51 -4.61 -13.59
CA LYS A 10 3.06 -5.44 -12.52
C LYS A 10 2.19 -6.65 -12.26
N ILE A 11 2.83 -7.82 -12.17
CA ILE A 11 2.12 -9.08 -11.92
C ILE A 11 1.37 -9.02 -10.59
N GLY A 12 0.06 -9.27 -10.64
CA GLY A 12 -0.81 -9.24 -9.46
C GLY A 12 -1.35 -7.86 -9.10
N GLU A 13 -0.92 -6.77 -9.75
CA GLU A 13 -1.52 -5.45 -9.55
C GLU A 13 -2.81 -5.33 -10.36
N ASN A 14 -3.93 -5.14 -9.66
CA ASN A 14 -5.25 -5.02 -10.25
C ASN A 14 -5.89 -3.65 -10.01
N ARG A 15 -5.25 -2.80 -9.22
CA ARG A 15 -5.75 -1.45 -8.91
C ARG A 15 -5.49 -0.50 -10.07
N VAL A 16 -6.22 0.61 -10.08
CA VAL A 16 -5.98 1.77 -10.94
C VAL A 16 -5.74 2.99 -10.06
N ILE A 17 -4.91 3.92 -10.52
CA ILE A 17 -4.51 5.09 -9.73
C ILE A 17 -5.64 6.14 -9.62
N ALA A 18 -6.52 6.20 -10.60
CA ALA A 18 -7.66 7.11 -10.63
C ALA A 18 -8.91 6.37 -11.14
N THR A 19 -10.02 6.49 -10.41
CA THR A 19 -11.33 5.98 -10.83
C THR A 19 -12.00 6.95 -11.79
N PRO A 20 -13.13 6.60 -12.44
CA PRO A 20 -13.87 7.55 -13.28
C PRO A 20 -14.28 8.85 -12.57
N VAL A 21 -14.45 8.82 -11.25
CA VAL A 21 -14.80 10.01 -10.45
C VAL A 21 -13.65 11.00 -10.38
N GLU A 22 -12.43 10.55 -10.09
CA GLU A 22 -11.25 11.41 -10.08
C GLU A 22 -10.92 11.91 -11.47
N VAL A 23 -11.11 11.08 -12.50
CA VAL A 23 -10.94 11.49 -13.89
C VAL A 23 -11.91 12.61 -14.27
N ALA A 24 -13.19 12.49 -13.89
CA ALA A 24 -14.17 13.57 -14.11
C ALA A 24 -13.76 14.87 -13.40
N SER A 25 -13.19 14.77 -12.18
CA SER A 25 -12.70 15.94 -11.44
C SER A 25 -11.52 16.61 -12.15
N LEU A 26 -10.56 15.85 -12.66
CA LEU A 26 -9.42 16.37 -13.42
C LEU A 26 -9.89 17.09 -14.68
N ILE A 27 -10.89 16.56 -15.38
CA ILE A 27 -11.47 17.17 -16.58
C ILE A 27 -12.21 18.46 -16.22
N ALA A 28 -12.96 18.46 -15.12
CA ALA A 28 -13.64 19.66 -14.62
C ALA A 28 -12.66 20.79 -14.26
N ASP A 29 -11.46 20.43 -13.81
CA ASP A 29 -10.35 21.36 -13.53
C ASP A 29 -9.61 21.82 -14.81
N GLY A 30 -10.10 21.45 -16.00
CA GLY A 30 -9.58 21.89 -17.29
C GLY A 30 -8.41 21.07 -17.84
N HIS A 31 -8.24 19.84 -17.38
CA HIS A 31 -7.23 18.92 -17.91
C HIS A 31 -7.82 18.02 -19.01
N GLU A 32 -7.02 17.67 -20.01
CA GLU A 32 -7.31 16.57 -20.93
C GLU A 32 -6.79 15.28 -20.28
N VAL A 33 -7.64 14.25 -20.17
CA VAL A 33 -7.27 12.99 -19.54
C VAL A 33 -7.36 11.84 -20.54
N LEU A 34 -6.24 11.15 -20.74
CA LEU A 34 -6.13 9.91 -21.49
C LEU A 34 -6.11 8.72 -20.50
N VAL A 35 -6.87 7.69 -20.80
CA VAL A 35 -6.88 6.46 -19.99
C VAL A 35 -6.58 5.28 -20.90
N GLN A 36 -5.60 4.47 -20.54
CA GLN A 36 -5.30 3.24 -21.25
C GLN A 36 -6.44 2.24 -21.11
N LYS A 37 -6.89 1.67 -22.21
CA LYS A 37 -7.97 0.66 -22.22
C LYS A 37 -7.62 -0.52 -21.28
N GLY A 38 -8.60 -0.92 -20.51
CA GLY A 38 -8.47 -1.96 -19.51
C GLY A 38 -7.75 -1.57 -18.23
N ALA A 39 -7.38 -0.28 -18.03
CA ALA A 39 -6.68 0.16 -16.82
C ALA A 39 -7.49 -0.08 -15.54
N GLY A 40 -8.81 0.19 -15.58
CA GLY A 40 -9.71 0.04 -14.44
C GLY A 40 -10.45 -1.29 -14.36
N VAL A 41 -10.44 -2.10 -15.40
CA VAL A 41 -11.33 -3.27 -15.53
C VAL A 41 -11.16 -4.26 -14.37
N LYS A 42 -9.93 -4.57 -13.98
CA LYS A 42 -9.66 -5.49 -12.85
C LYS A 42 -10.01 -4.88 -11.49
N ALA A 43 -10.11 -3.55 -11.40
CA ALA A 43 -10.57 -2.83 -10.22
C ALA A 43 -12.10 -2.64 -10.19
N GLY A 44 -12.82 -3.14 -11.21
CA GLY A 44 -14.27 -3.05 -11.32
C GLY A 44 -14.79 -1.84 -12.11
N PHE A 45 -13.91 -1.10 -12.78
CA PHE A 45 -14.27 0.07 -13.58
C PHE A 45 -14.09 -0.25 -15.07
N ALA A 46 -15.21 -0.38 -15.80
CA ALA A 46 -15.20 -0.60 -17.24
C ALA A 46 -14.74 0.64 -18.01
N ASP A 47 -14.18 0.45 -19.19
CA ASP A 47 -13.65 1.52 -20.04
C ASP A 47 -14.72 2.56 -20.41
N GLU A 48 -15.97 2.12 -20.59
CA GLU A 48 -17.12 2.97 -20.86
C GLU A 48 -17.35 4.01 -19.76
N LYS A 49 -17.05 3.67 -18.51
CA LYS A 49 -17.21 4.60 -17.38
C LYS A 49 -16.20 5.74 -17.41
N TYR A 50 -15.00 5.48 -17.89
CA TYR A 50 -14.01 6.52 -18.13
C TYR A 50 -14.38 7.42 -19.31
N ALA A 51 -14.90 6.82 -20.38
CA ALA A 51 -15.41 7.57 -21.53
C ALA A 51 -16.63 8.45 -21.15
N GLU A 52 -17.56 7.92 -20.35
CA GLU A 52 -18.69 8.68 -19.79
C GLU A 52 -18.21 9.84 -18.90
N ALA A 53 -17.10 9.69 -18.18
CA ALA A 53 -16.46 10.72 -17.38
C ALA A 53 -15.74 11.79 -18.24
N GLY A 54 -15.64 11.59 -19.56
CA GLY A 54 -15.02 12.51 -20.50
C GLY A 54 -13.57 12.19 -20.87
N ALA A 55 -13.04 11.05 -20.45
CA ALA A 55 -11.69 10.64 -20.82
C ALA A 55 -11.58 10.20 -22.29
N VAL A 56 -10.41 10.40 -22.86
CA VAL A 56 -10.03 9.80 -24.15
C VAL A 56 -9.43 8.42 -23.88
N MET A 57 -10.07 7.36 -24.40
CA MET A 57 -9.57 6.01 -24.27
C MET A 57 -8.51 5.73 -25.35
N VAL A 58 -7.33 5.23 -24.92
CA VAL A 58 -6.22 4.91 -25.81
C VAL A 58 -5.83 3.44 -25.71
N ASP A 59 -5.30 2.89 -26.78
CA ASP A 59 -5.00 1.43 -26.84
C ASP A 59 -3.68 1.09 -26.17
N THR A 60 -2.67 1.96 -26.24
CA THR A 60 -1.30 1.66 -25.85
C THR A 60 -0.75 2.60 -24.78
N ALA A 61 0.21 2.09 -23.98
CA ALA A 61 0.94 2.91 -23.03
C ALA A 61 1.86 3.92 -23.74
N GLU A 62 2.44 3.54 -24.89
CA GLU A 62 3.31 4.39 -25.70
C GLU A 62 2.64 5.67 -26.13
N GLU A 63 1.34 5.62 -26.43
CA GLU A 63 0.55 6.80 -26.76
C GLU A 63 0.44 7.77 -25.57
N ILE A 64 0.25 7.26 -24.37
CA ILE A 64 0.25 8.04 -23.13
C ILE A 64 1.63 8.64 -22.87
N TYR A 65 2.68 7.81 -22.85
CA TYR A 65 4.04 8.30 -22.63
C TYR A 65 4.45 9.35 -23.68
N GLY A 66 4.08 9.13 -24.94
CA GLY A 66 4.43 10.02 -26.05
C GLY A 66 3.72 11.36 -26.03
N THR A 67 2.52 11.48 -25.46
CA THR A 67 1.65 12.65 -25.61
C THR A 67 1.30 13.37 -24.31
N CYS A 68 1.34 12.70 -23.13
CA CYS A 68 0.93 13.29 -21.87
C CYS A 68 2.07 14.02 -21.16
N ASP A 69 1.74 15.15 -20.54
CA ASP A 69 2.67 15.92 -19.71
C ASP A 69 2.83 15.27 -18.31
N PHE A 70 1.73 14.69 -17.83
CA PHE A 70 1.62 14.01 -16.54
C PHE A 70 1.22 12.55 -16.77
N VAL A 71 1.92 11.62 -16.16
CA VAL A 71 1.65 10.18 -16.27
C VAL A 71 1.53 9.57 -14.86
N ALA A 72 0.46 8.81 -14.64
CA ALA A 72 0.22 8.19 -13.35
C ALA A 72 -0.11 6.69 -13.46
N LYS A 73 0.42 5.90 -12.54
CA LYS A 73 0.10 4.49 -12.31
C LYS A 73 0.21 4.14 -10.82
N VAL A 74 -0.17 2.93 -10.45
CA VAL A 74 -0.18 2.53 -9.03
C VAL A 74 1.20 2.13 -8.53
N LYS A 75 1.90 1.28 -9.30
CA LYS A 75 3.17 0.68 -8.91
C LYS A 75 4.34 1.26 -9.69
N GLU A 76 5.54 0.95 -9.20
CA GLU A 76 6.81 1.32 -9.81
C GLU A 76 6.84 1.04 -11.32
N PHE A 77 7.67 1.79 -12.05
CA PHE A 77 7.88 1.55 -13.47
C PHE A 77 8.70 0.27 -13.67
N GLU A 78 8.26 -0.57 -14.59
CA GLU A 78 8.99 -1.77 -14.97
C GLU A 78 10.08 -1.42 -16.00
N PRO A 79 11.16 -2.22 -16.13
CA PRO A 79 12.25 -1.93 -17.06
C PRO A 79 11.85 -1.69 -18.51
N SER A 80 10.74 -2.30 -18.96
CA SER A 80 10.17 -2.07 -20.30
C SER A 80 9.60 -0.68 -20.50
N GLU A 81 9.31 0.06 -19.41
CA GLU A 81 8.71 1.40 -19.45
C GLU A 81 9.76 2.51 -19.39
N TYR A 82 10.99 2.23 -18.91
CA TYR A 82 12.01 3.25 -18.69
C TYR A 82 12.34 4.08 -19.93
N GLY A 83 12.44 3.42 -21.08
CA GLY A 83 12.75 4.07 -22.36
C GLY A 83 11.59 4.88 -22.98
N LEU A 84 10.39 4.79 -22.41
CA LEU A 84 9.19 5.51 -22.86
C LEU A 84 9.05 6.87 -22.18
N LEU A 85 9.72 7.06 -21.05
CA LEU A 85 9.69 8.31 -20.27
C LEU A 85 10.42 9.43 -21.03
N ARG A 86 9.96 10.67 -20.86
CA ARG A 86 10.48 11.84 -21.57
C ARG A 86 11.01 12.90 -20.62
N GLU A 87 12.06 13.62 -21.03
CA GLU A 87 12.59 14.76 -20.28
C GLU A 87 11.50 15.79 -19.95
N GLY A 88 11.42 16.19 -18.68
CA GLY A 88 10.43 17.14 -18.16
C GLY A 88 9.03 16.56 -17.93
N GLN A 89 8.78 15.31 -18.27
CA GLN A 89 7.50 14.67 -17.99
C GLN A 89 7.31 14.51 -16.48
N ILE A 90 6.11 14.78 -15.99
CA ILE A 90 5.74 14.60 -14.59
C ILE A 90 5.22 13.17 -14.41
N VAL A 91 5.76 12.44 -13.44
CA VAL A 91 5.30 11.08 -13.12
C VAL A 91 4.83 10.99 -11.66
N PHE A 92 3.75 10.27 -11.44
CA PHE A 92 3.18 10.02 -10.11
C PHE A 92 2.89 8.53 -9.94
N THR A 93 3.64 7.88 -9.05
CA THR A 93 3.51 6.45 -8.75
C THR A 93 4.15 6.10 -7.40
N CYS A 94 3.94 4.87 -6.92
CA CYS A 94 4.70 4.32 -5.81
C CYS A 94 6.07 3.86 -6.31
N ILE A 95 7.12 4.64 -6.06
CA ILE A 95 8.48 4.41 -6.58
C ILE A 95 9.27 3.42 -5.69
N HIS A 96 9.09 3.47 -4.36
CA HIS A 96 9.86 2.66 -3.39
C HIS A 96 11.38 2.74 -3.60
N PRO A 97 12.00 3.93 -3.59
CA PRO A 97 13.35 4.15 -4.12
C PRO A 97 14.44 3.30 -3.45
N ALA A 98 14.27 2.94 -2.18
CA ALA A 98 15.22 2.08 -1.46
C ALA A 98 15.20 0.61 -1.96
N ALA A 99 14.10 0.17 -2.55
CA ALA A 99 13.95 -1.19 -3.07
C ALA A 99 14.24 -1.30 -4.57
N HIS A 100 14.14 -0.18 -5.31
CA HIS A 100 14.24 -0.13 -6.77
C HIS A 100 15.27 0.93 -7.24
N PRO A 101 16.58 0.80 -6.93
CA PRO A 101 17.59 1.78 -7.29
C PRO A 101 17.76 1.94 -8.81
N GLU A 102 17.52 0.89 -9.61
CA GLU A 102 17.56 0.92 -11.06
C GLU A 102 16.43 1.76 -11.67
N GLU A 103 15.23 1.75 -11.08
CA GLU A 103 14.14 2.66 -11.46
C GLU A 103 14.53 4.11 -11.18
N VAL A 104 15.08 4.38 -9.98
CA VAL A 104 15.54 5.73 -9.64
C VAL A 104 16.58 6.23 -10.64
N GLN A 105 17.54 5.37 -11.04
CA GLN A 105 18.54 5.73 -12.04
C GLN A 105 17.88 6.02 -13.39
N ALA A 106 16.92 5.21 -13.82
CA ALA A 106 16.18 5.44 -15.07
C ALA A 106 15.40 6.77 -15.06
N LEU A 107 14.73 7.09 -13.94
CA LEU A 107 14.03 8.38 -13.79
C LEU A 107 14.99 9.58 -13.88
N LEU A 108 16.19 9.46 -13.31
CA LEU A 108 17.23 10.48 -13.39
C LEU A 108 17.78 10.62 -14.81
N ASP A 109 18.07 9.50 -15.47
CA ASP A 109 18.61 9.49 -16.84
C ASP A 109 17.63 10.09 -17.84
N GLN A 110 16.34 9.85 -17.67
CA GLN A 110 15.26 10.43 -18.48
C GLN A 110 14.89 11.85 -18.04
N LYS A 111 15.45 12.36 -16.93
CA LYS A 111 15.22 13.70 -16.40
C LYS A 111 13.75 14.04 -16.20
N VAL A 112 12.97 13.09 -15.68
CA VAL A 112 11.56 13.28 -15.34
C VAL A 112 11.41 14.02 -14.02
N ILE A 113 10.23 14.59 -13.78
CA ILE A 113 9.85 15.17 -12.50
C ILE A 113 9.00 14.13 -11.77
N ALA A 114 9.60 13.42 -10.80
CA ALA A 114 8.95 12.30 -10.13
C ALA A 114 8.37 12.70 -8.77
N PHE A 115 7.09 12.36 -8.56
CA PHE A 115 6.43 12.43 -7.27
C PHE A 115 6.09 11.01 -6.80
N THR A 116 6.52 10.67 -5.58
CA THR A 116 6.19 9.38 -4.99
C THR A 116 4.85 9.42 -4.27
N ALA A 117 3.99 8.47 -4.58
CA ALA A 117 2.67 8.37 -3.99
C ALA A 117 2.71 7.98 -2.50
N GLU A 118 3.76 7.27 -2.04
CA GLU A 118 3.92 6.83 -0.65
C GLU A 118 3.98 8.01 0.32
N ASP A 119 4.64 9.09 -0.06
CA ASP A 119 4.91 10.24 0.81
C ASP A 119 3.96 11.41 0.56
N SER A 120 3.04 11.30 -0.40
CA SER A 120 2.11 12.38 -0.77
C SER A 120 0.87 12.48 0.14
N HIS A 121 0.67 11.51 1.04
CA HIS A 121 -0.52 11.45 1.88
C HIS A 121 -0.34 12.15 3.23
N ARG A 122 -1.14 13.18 3.48
CA ARG A 122 -1.11 13.95 4.74
C ARG A 122 -1.34 13.09 6.00
N TYR A 123 -2.15 12.04 5.90
CA TYR A 123 -2.57 11.21 7.04
C TYR A 123 -2.01 9.78 6.99
N GLY A 124 -0.97 9.55 6.22
CA GLY A 124 -0.37 8.25 5.98
C GLY A 124 -0.93 7.56 4.72
N SER A 125 -0.13 6.67 4.16
CA SER A 125 -0.47 5.99 2.91
C SER A 125 -1.64 5.02 3.08
N PRO A 126 -2.75 5.14 2.32
CA PRO A 126 -3.84 4.16 2.34
C PRO A 126 -3.39 2.77 1.87
N ASN A 127 -2.35 2.68 1.03
CA ASN A 127 -1.74 1.42 0.64
C ASN A 127 -1.07 0.72 1.84
N CYS A 128 -0.37 1.47 2.69
CA CYS A 128 0.22 0.95 3.92
C CYS A 128 -0.86 0.50 4.91
N GLU A 129 -1.95 1.26 5.02
CA GLU A 129 -3.09 0.86 5.85
C GLU A 129 -3.71 -0.46 5.35
N ALA A 130 -3.99 -0.56 4.05
CA ALA A 130 -4.51 -1.79 3.45
C ALA A 130 -3.55 -2.97 3.64
N ALA A 131 -2.24 -2.76 3.44
CA ALA A 131 -1.22 -3.79 3.65
C ALA A 131 -1.20 -4.30 5.10
N GLY A 132 -1.31 -3.40 6.08
CA GLY A 132 -1.36 -3.79 7.49
C GLY A 132 -2.60 -4.62 7.83
N LYS A 133 -3.77 -4.19 7.38
CA LYS A 133 -5.04 -4.92 7.58
C LYS A 133 -4.99 -6.29 6.91
N GLN A 134 -4.60 -6.35 5.65
CA GLN A 134 -4.52 -7.60 4.90
C GLN A 134 -3.45 -8.53 5.46
N GLY A 135 -2.27 -8.00 5.84
CA GLY A 135 -1.20 -8.77 6.46
C GLY A 135 -1.64 -9.42 7.78
N ALA A 136 -2.43 -8.72 8.59
CA ALA A 136 -3.01 -9.30 9.81
C ALA A 136 -3.94 -10.49 9.49
N LEU A 137 -4.83 -10.34 8.50
CA LEU A 137 -5.74 -11.41 8.06
C LEU A 137 -4.97 -12.62 7.50
N MET A 138 -3.96 -12.40 6.66
CA MET A 138 -3.11 -13.46 6.13
C MET A 138 -2.32 -14.17 7.24
N GLY A 139 -1.84 -13.42 8.24
CA GLY A 139 -1.19 -13.99 9.42
C GLY A 139 -2.12 -14.89 10.21
N LEU A 140 -3.38 -14.51 10.40
CA LEU A 140 -4.39 -15.35 11.05
C LEU A 140 -4.74 -16.59 10.21
N ASP A 141 -4.89 -16.43 8.90
CA ASP A 141 -5.15 -17.51 7.96
C ASP A 141 -4.03 -18.58 8.01
N SER A 142 -2.77 -18.15 8.04
CA SER A 142 -1.61 -19.03 8.17
C SER A 142 -1.56 -19.82 9.49
N MET A 143 -2.31 -19.41 10.50
CA MET A 143 -2.41 -20.12 11.78
C MET A 143 -3.41 -21.29 11.75
N LEU A 144 -4.24 -21.39 10.72
CA LEU A 144 -5.19 -22.48 10.56
C LEU A 144 -4.47 -23.82 10.30
N THR A 145 -4.94 -24.89 10.89
CA THR A 145 -4.35 -26.23 10.69
C THR A 145 -4.43 -26.71 9.24
N ILE A 146 -5.48 -26.30 8.52
CA ILE A 146 -5.65 -26.60 7.09
C ILE A 146 -4.57 -25.93 6.21
N HIS A 147 -3.92 -24.89 6.72
CA HIS A 147 -2.80 -24.18 6.06
C HIS A 147 -1.43 -24.50 6.72
N GLY A 148 -1.37 -25.58 7.51
CA GLY A 148 -0.14 -26.02 8.20
C GLY A 148 0.18 -25.25 9.47
N GLY A 149 -0.72 -24.39 9.94
CA GLY A 149 -0.57 -23.63 11.18
C GLY A 149 -0.85 -24.43 12.44
N LYS A 150 -0.68 -23.79 13.60
CA LYS A 150 -0.83 -24.43 14.93
C LYS A 150 -2.28 -24.53 15.41
N GLY A 151 -3.28 -24.12 14.64
CA GLY A 151 -4.68 -24.15 15.03
C GLY A 151 -5.02 -23.24 16.21
N LYS A 152 -4.37 -22.09 16.32
CA LYS A 152 -4.65 -21.11 17.36
C LYS A 152 -5.74 -20.15 16.95
N PHE A 153 -6.69 -19.95 17.86
CA PHE A 153 -7.78 -19.01 17.66
C PHE A 153 -7.40 -17.61 18.15
N VAL A 154 -7.78 -16.59 17.39
CA VAL A 154 -7.37 -15.19 17.67
C VAL A 154 -8.06 -14.63 18.90
N SER A 155 -9.35 -14.87 19.03
CA SER A 155 -10.16 -14.38 20.15
C SER A 155 -10.07 -15.31 21.37
N GLY A 156 -10.48 -14.81 22.53
CA GLY A 156 -10.77 -15.68 23.65
C GLY A 156 -11.96 -16.60 23.36
N LEU A 157 -11.97 -17.79 23.95
CA LEU A 157 -13.05 -18.75 23.82
C LEU A 157 -13.44 -19.29 25.20
N GLY A 158 -14.61 -18.97 25.68
CA GLY A 158 -15.02 -19.29 27.03
C GLY A 158 -14.06 -18.68 28.05
N ALA A 159 -13.41 -19.52 28.87
CA ALA A 159 -12.40 -19.09 29.86
C ALA A 159 -10.96 -18.97 29.29
N ALA A 160 -10.75 -19.36 28.02
CA ALA A 160 -9.44 -19.27 27.39
C ALA A 160 -9.18 -17.84 26.88
N PRO A 161 -7.99 -17.26 27.17
CA PRO A 161 -7.65 -15.93 26.66
C PRO A 161 -7.37 -15.95 25.16
N GLY A 162 -7.48 -14.77 24.54
CA GLY A 162 -7.11 -14.58 23.13
C GLY A 162 -5.62 -14.79 22.85
N MET A 163 -5.29 -14.92 21.58
CA MET A 163 -3.92 -15.09 21.10
C MET A 163 -3.03 -13.91 21.50
N LYS A 164 -1.77 -14.18 21.82
CA LYS A 164 -0.74 -13.16 22.02
C LYS A 164 -0.02 -12.92 20.70
N VAL A 165 0.00 -11.67 20.26
CA VAL A 165 0.62 -11.24 19.00
C VAL A 165 1.68 -10.18 19.28
N LEU A 166 2.81 -10.25 18.59
CA LEU A 166 3.83 -9.21 18.56
C LEU A 166 3.84 -8.55 17.19
N ILE A 167 3.72 -7.22 17.18
CA ILE A 167 3.92 -6.38 15.99
C ILE A 167 5.26 -5.66 16.16
N LEU A 168 6.12 -5.77 15.15
CA LEU A 168 7.39 -5.04 15.05
C LEU A 168 7.20 -3.85 14.13
N GLY A 169 7.31 -2.64 14.69
CA GLY A 169 7.01 -1.38 14.02
C GLY A 169 5.58 -0.89 14.31
N GLY A 170 5.48 0.35 14.81
CA GLY A 170 4.22 1.06 15.10
C GLY A 170 3.88 2.12 14.04
N GLY A 171 4.44 2.01 12.82
CA GLY A 171 4.09 2.85 11.69
C GLY A 171 2.68 2.58 11.16
N VAL A 172 2.33 3.13 9.99
CA VAL A 172 0.98 3.01 9.40
C VAL A 172 0.57 1.55 9.24
N VAL A 173 1.45 0.69 8.72
CA VAL A 173 1.21 -0.76 8.55
C VAL A 173 0.94 -1.44 9.88
N GLY A 174 1.83 -1.20 10.88
CA GLY A 174 1.72 -1.83 12.19
C GLY A 174 0.47 -1.39 12.96
N GLN A 175 0.10 -0.10 12.87
CA GLN A 175 -1.12 0.41 13.47
C GLN A 175 -2.38 -0.17 12.82
N ALA A 176 -2.38 -0.32 11.50
CA ALA A 176 -3.47 -0.94 10.77
C ALA A 176 -3.63 -2.43 11.12
N ALA A 177 -2.53 -3.17 11.25
CA ALA A 177 -2.54 -4.55 11.73
C ALA A 177 -3.04 -4.65 13.19
N LEU A 178 -2.56 -3.74 14.06
CA LEU A 178 -3.03 -3.64 15.45
C LEU A 178 -4.54 -3.46 15.51
N ALA A 179 -5.10 -2.55 14.72
CA ALA A 179 -6.54 -2.28 14.71
C ALA A 179 -7.36 -3.56 14.44
N VAL A 180 -6.98 -4.36 13.45
CA VAL A 180 -7.64 -5.61 13.11
C VAL A 180 -7.49 -6.64 14.24
N LEU A 181 -6.27 -6.89 14.70
CA LEU A 181 -5.98 -7.92 15.69
C LEU A 181 -6.60 -7.59 17.06
N HIS A 182 -6.58 -6.32 17.46
CA HIS A 182 -7.21 -5.86 18.68
C HIS A 182 -8.73 -5.99 18.63
N ALA A 183 -9.37 -5.60 17.50
CA ALA A 183 -10.80 -5.75 17.30
C ALA A 183 -11.27 -7.22 17.36
N LEU A 184 -10.41 -8.14 16.93
CA LEU A 184 -10.64 -9.59 17.03
C LEU A 184 -10.35 -10.16 18.42
N GLY A 185 -9.95 -9.35 19.39
CA GLY A 185 -9.72 -9.78 20.77
C GLY A 185 -8.35 -10.39 21.08
N ALA A 186 -7.38 -10.18 20.20
CA ALA A 186 -5.99 -10.57 20.49
C ALA A 186 -5.37 -9.71 21.59
N TRP A 187 -4.40 -10.27 22.30
CA TRP A 187 -3.48 -9.53 23.17
C TRP A 187 -2.26 -9.08 22.34
N VAL A 188 -2.20 -7.79 21.99
CA VAL A 188 -1.18 -7.30 21.07
C VAL A 188 -0.06 -6.59 21.83
N THR A 189 1.18 -6.91 21.50
CA THR A 189 2.36 -6.14 21.91
C THR A 189 2.92 -5.44 20.68
N VAL A 190 3.04 -4.11 20.73
CA VAL A 190 3.69 -3.33 19.67
C VAL A 190 5.09 -2.93 20.15
N ALA A 191 6.08 -3.25 19.35
CA ALA A 191 7.47 -2.85 19.57
C ALA A 191 7.86 -1.79 18.55
N ASP A 192 8.31 -0.60 19.03
CA ASP A 192 8.78 0.49 18.18
C ASP A 192 9.93 1.25 18.88
N ILE A 193 10.82 1.83 18.10
CA ILE A 193 11.90 2.70 18.62
C ILE A 193 11.40 4.10 18.97
N ASN A 194 10.28 4.52 18.41
CA ASN A 194 9.68 5.83 18.63
C ASN A 194 8.75 5.81 19.86
N ILE A 195 9.21 6.39 20.96
CA ILE A 195 8.44 6.49 22.21
C ILE A 195 7.15 7.30 22.02
N GLY A 196 7.13 8.30 21.12
CA GLY A 196 5.95 9.10 20.83
C GLY A 196 4.83 8.23 20.24
N THR A 197 5.16 7.39 19.27
CA THR A 197 4.25 6.38 18.70
C THR A 197 3.71 5.44 19.76
N LEU A 198 4.58 4.88 20.61
CA LEU A 198 4.16 3.96 21.66
C LEU A 198 3.19 4.61 22.67
N ARG A 199 3.45 5.85 23.07
CA ARG A 199 2.56 6.62 23.97
C ARG A 199 1.22 6.91 23.31
N SER A 200 1.21 7.29 22.03
CA SER A 200 -0.02 7.51 21.27
C SER A 200 -0.90 6.26 21.25
N LEU A 201 -0.30 5.09 20.97
CA LEU A 201 -1.00 3.82 20.95
C LEU A 201 -1.56 3.44 22.33
N GLN A 202 -0.82 3.67 23.42
CA GLN A 202 -1.34 3.44 24.79
C GLN A 202 -2.53 4.34 25.12
N ASN A 203 -2.56 5.57 24.62
CA ASN A 203 -3.68 6.47 24.82
C ASN A 203 -4.92 6.08 24.00
N GLN A 204 -4.70 5.56 22.79
CA GLN A 204 -5.77 5.14 21.88
C GLN A 204 -6.41 3.82 22.29
N TYR A 205 -5.61 2.84 22.73
CA TYR A 205 -6.04 1.50 23.10
C TYR A 205 -5.85 1.27 24.60
N ARG A 206 -6.95 1.20 25.33
CA ARG A 206 -6.91 1.10 26.82
C ARG A 206 -6.80 -0.31 27.35
N GLN A 207 -7.05 -1.33 26.53
CA GLN A 207 -7.09 -2.74 26.97
C GLN A 207 -6.41 -3.64 25.92
N ASN A 208 -5.89 -4.77 26.37
CA ASN A 208 -5.30 -5.82 25.54
C ASN A 208 -4.14 -5.38 24.64
N ILE A 209 -3.47 -4.28 25.00
CA ILE A 209 -2.28 -3.79 24.31
C ILE A 209 -1.12 -3.61 25.30
N ASN A 210 0.06 -3.97 24.84
CA ASN A 210 1.34 -3.63 25.46
C ASN A 210 2.20 -2.90 24.44
N THR A 211 3.06 -2.03 24.92
CA THR A 211 4.06 -1.35 24.09
C THR A 211 5.45 -1.57 24.67
N MET A 212 6.45 -1.67 23.81
CA MET A 212 7.83 -1.88 24.24
C MET A 212 8.83 -1.27 23.25
N ILE A 213 9.99 -0.83 23.78
CA ILE A 213 11.15 -0.53 22.95
C ILE A 213 11.89 -1.85 22.70
N PRO A 214 12.13 -2.21 21.41
CA PRO A 214 12.81 -3.46 21.09
C PRO A 214 14.29 -3.35 21.49
N THR A 215 14.73 -4.27 22.36
CA THR A 215 16.15 -4.52 22.63
C THR A 215 16.50 -5.89 22.06
N GLY A 216 17.75 -6.10 21.63
CA GLY A 216 18.16 -7.36 21.01
C GLY A 216 17.81 -8.61 21.81
N ARG A 217 17.78 -8.52 23.16
CA ARG A 217 17.37 -9.62 24.05
C ARG A 217 15.85 -9.78 24.16
N ILE A 218 15.11 -8.68 24.11
CA ILE A 218 13.65 -8.67 24.26
C ILE A 218 13.00 -9.18 22.98
N SER A 219 13.45 -8.72 21.81
CA SER A 219 12.92 -9.17 20.52
C SER A 219 13.14 -10.67 20.31
N ALA A 220 14.32 -11.20 20.65
CA ALA A 220 14.61 -12.64 20.56
C ALA A 220 13.72 -13.49 21.51
N ARG A 221 13.44 -13.01 22.73
CA ARG A 221 12.54 -13.70 23.67
C ARG A 221 11.09 -13.62 23.25
N SER A 222 10.67 -12.48 22.74
CA SER A 222 9.29 -12.25 22.28
C SER A 222 9.00 -13.05 21.01
N CYS A 223 9.95 -13.17 20.08
CA CYS A 223 9.79 -13.99 18.87
C CYS A 223 9.81 -15.51 19.15
N ARG A 224 10.33 -15.97 20.31
CA ARG A 224 10.27 -17.40 20.67
C ARG A 224 8.91 -17.85 21.21
N ARG A 225 8.06 -16.91 21.67
CA ARG A 225 6.76 -17.20 22.31
C ARG A 225 5.54 -16.72 21.53
N PRO A 226 5.57 -15.61 20.75
CA PRO A 226 4.44 -15.23 19.94
C PRO A 226 4.29 -16.18 18.76
N ILE A 227 3.06 -16.33 18.34
CA ILE A 227 2.69 -17.27 17.29
C ILE A 227 2.89 -16.65 15.92
N TRP A 228 2.93 -15.32 15.88
CA TRP A 228 3.11 -14.54 14.67
C TRP A 228 3.94 -13.29 14.95
N CYS A 229 4.85 -12.96 14.05
CA CYS A 229 5.69 -11.78 14.07
C CYS A 229 5.62 -11.11 12.71
N SER A 230 5.20 -9.84 12.65
CA SER A 230 5.21 -9.02 11.44
C SER A 230 6.26 -7.95 11.57
N THR A 231 7.02 -7.74 10.50
CA THR A 231 7.85 -6.55 10.29
C THR A 231 7.08 -5.58 9.41
N ALA A 232 6.93 -4.35 9.85
CA ALA A 232 6.38 -3.25 9.06
C ALA A 232 7.50 -2.30 8.65
#